data_e088672f5092258826824bf8d70f6219
#
_entry.id   e088672f5092258826824bf8d70f6219
#
_cell.length_a   1.000
_cell.length_b   1.000
_cell.length_c   1.000
_cell.angle_alpha   90.00
_cell.angle_beta   90.00
_cell.angle_gamma   90.00
#
_symmetry.space_group_name_H-M   'P 1'
#
loop_
_entity.id
_entity.type
_entity.pdbx_description
1 polymer ?
#
loop_
_entity_poly.entity_id
_entity_poly.type
_entity_poly.pdbx_seq_one_letter_code
_entity_poly.pdbx_strand_id
1 'polypeptide(L)'
;MIHTIENDYLRVSVDDHGAELCSIFDKVHNREVIWQADPAYWKRHAPVLFPNVGRHFEDHYRINGVEYPSSQHGFARDSEFTCVDMTADSITHRLKSSDATRENYPYDFELKIKHVLEKNQVSVCWEVISLNDETMYFTIGGHPAFNVPAGGIGSQEQYHLTFDGQDSLSYLLIDMSSGTAVADKAYTLELENGSCLIDAHMFDTVSYYTSPSPRDQRG
;
A
#
# COMPACT_ATOMS: atom_id res chain seq x y z
N MET A 1 15.05 -7.15 8.76
CA MET A 1 15.07 -8.65 8.91
C MET A 1 13.72 -9.17 8.44
N ILE A 2 13.66 -10.34 7.77
CA ILE A 2 12.40 -10.93 7.34
C ILE A 2 11.91 -11.95 8.36
N HIS A 3 10.67 -11.80 8.81
CA HIS A 3 9.95 -12.71 9.68
C HIS A 3 8.94 -13.51 8.87
N THR A 4 8.76 -14.80 9.20
CA THR A 4 7.85 -15.67 8.46
C THR A 4 6.97 -16.47 9.40
N ILE A 5 5.67 -16.51 9.10
CA ILE A 5 4.66 -17.36 9.73
C ILE A 5 4.03 -18.24 8.65
N GLU A 6 3.61 -19.45 9.02
CA GLU A 6 2.95 -20.34 8.06
C GLU A 6 1.94 -21.28 8.73
N ASN A 7 0.98 -21.70 7.94
CA ASN A 7 0.05 -22.79 8.28
C ASN A 7 -0.07 -23.77 7.09
N ASP A 8 -1.09 -24.61 7.07
CA ASP A 8 -1.30 -25.60 6.00
C ASP A 8 -1.62 -24.96 4.64
N TYR A 9 -2.11 -23.70 4.61
CA TYR A 9 -2.59 -23.01 3.42
C TYR A 9 -1.59 -22.02 2.85
N LEU A 10 -1.03 -21.18 3.73
CA LEU A 10 -0.22 -20.03 3.36
C LEU A 10 1.11 -19.98 4.13
N ARG A 11 2.13 -19.43 3.49
CA ARG A 11 3.35 -18.92 4.12
C ARG A 11 3.44 -17.43 3.85
N VAL A 12 3.59 -16.64 4.91
CA VAL A 12 3.56 -15.17 4.88
C VAL A 12 4.87 -14.63 5.42
N SER A 13 5.50 -13.71 4.70
CA SER A 13 6.76 -13.08 5.11
C SER A 13 6.60 -11.56 5.17
N VAL A 14 7.15 -10.97 6.23
CA VAL A 14 7.10 -9.52 6.52
C VAL A 14 8.51 -9.04 6.85
N ASP A 15 8.93 -7.94 6.23
CA ASP A 15 10.23 -7.32 6.51
C ASP A 15 10.12 -6.26 7.62
N ASP A 16 11.15 -6.11 8.45
CA ASP A 16 11.28 -5.01 9.42
C ASP A 16 11.29 -3.65 8.72
N HIS A 17 11.86 -3.59 7.51
CA HIS A 17 11.85 -2.38 6.71
C HIS A 17 10.43 -2.09 6.19
N GLY A 18 9.83 -0.99 6.65
CA GLY A 18 8.45 -0.61 6.34
C GLY A 18 7.38 -1.48 6.99
N ALA A 19 7.73 -2.49 7.80
CA ALA A 19 6.85 -3.59 8.20
C ALA A 19 6.11 -4.16 6.99
N GLU A 20 6.85 -4.26 5.86
CA GLU A 20 6.28 -4.53 4.55
C GLU A 20 5.96 -6.01 4.38
N LEU A 21 4.71 -6.32 4.03
CA LEU A 21 4.30 -7.66 3.61
C LEU A 21 4.96 -7.97 2.26
N CYS A 22 5.96 -8.85 2.24
CA CYS A 22 6.78 -9.11 1.06
C CYS A 22 6.51 -10.45 0.38
N SER A 23 5.75 -11.35 0.99
CA SER A 23 5.32 -12.61 0.36
C SER A 23 4.02 -13.12 0.98
N ILE A 24 3.14 -13.59 0.13
CA ILE A 24 2.01 -14.48 0.46
C ILE A 24 2.10 -15.68 -0.49
N PHE A 25 2.70 -16.75 -0.03
CA PHE A 25 2.83 -17.96 -0.82
C PHE A 25 1.66 -18.91 -0.55
N ASP A 26 0.83 -19.14 -1.57
CA ASP A 26 -0.27 -20.11 -1.56
C ASP A 26 0.31 -21.53 -1.70
N LYS A 27 0.35 -22.27 -0.59
CA LYS A 27 0.93 -23.62 -0.52
C LYS A 27 0.05 -24.66 -1.26
N VAL A 28 -1.26 -24.39 -1.32
CA VAL A 28 -2.23 -25.30 -1.96
C VAL A 28 -2.05 -25.30 -3.48
N HIS A 29 -1.85 -24.10 -4.06
CA HIS A 29 -1.71 -23.94 -5.51
C HIS A 29 -0.26 -23.72 -5.95
N ASN A 30 0.70 -23.78 -5.01
CA ASN A 30 2.13 -23.61 -5.24
C ASN A 30 2.46 -22.33 -6.04
N ARG A 31 1.99 -21.16 -5.55
CA ARG A 31 2.16 -19.89 -6.26
C ARG A 31 2.35 -18.71 -5.30
N GLU A 32 3.09 -17.71 -5.76
CA GLU A 32 3.22 -16.44 -5.07
C GLU A 32 2.07 -15.50 -5.48
N VAL A 33 1.44 -14.87 -4.51
CA VAL A 33 0.29 -13.97 -4.68
C VAL A 33 0.74 -12.53 -4.79
N ILE A 34 1.72 -12.13 -3.98
CA ILE A 34 2.26 -10.77 -3.95
C ILE A 34 3.35 -10.60 -5.02
N TRP A 35 3.39 -9.45 -5.63
CA TRP A 35 4.46 -9.01 -6.53
C TRP A 35 5.83 -9.12 -5.85
N GLN A 36 6.85 -9.56 -6.59
CA GLN A 36 8.17 -9.87 -6.04
C GLN A 36 9.19 -8.72 -6.17
N ALA A 37 8.71 -7.50 -6.23
CA ALA A 37 9.50 -6.26 -6.16
C ALA A 37 10.67 -6.19 -7.16
N ASP A 38 10.47 -6.65 -8.41
CA ASP A 38 11.48 -6.53 -9.46
C ASP A 38 11.80 -5.02 -9.69
N PRO A 39 13.06 -4.58 -9.42
CA PRO A 39 13.42 -3.17 -9.52
C PRO A 39 13.35 -2.61 -10.94
N ALA A 40 13.28 -3.47 -11.97
CA ALA A 40 13.07 -3.03 -13.35
C ALA A 40 11.67 -2.41 -13.56
N TYR A 41 10.72 -2.72 -12.66
CA TYR A 41 9.35 -2.24 -12.72
C TYR A 41 8.97 -1.46 -11.47
N TRP A 42 8.88 -2.14 -10.33
CA TRP A 42 8.53 -1.53 -9.06
C TRP A 42 9.15 -2.29 -7.90
N LYS A 43 10.03 -1.62 -7.16
CA LYS A 43 10.91 -2.19 -6.13
C LYS A 43 10.26 -2.43 -4.75
N ARG A 44 8.91 -2.42 -4.66
CA ARG A 44 8.17 -2.65 -3.42
C ARG A 44 7.16 -3.77 -3.61
N HIS A 45 6.66 -4.35 -2.50
CA HIS A 45 5.67 -5.42 -2.49
C HIS A 45 4.29 -4.92 -2.07
N ALA A 46 4.17 -4.43 -0.83
CA ALA A 46 2.93 -3.98 -0.19
C ALA A 46 3.19 -2.88 0.85
N PRO A 47 3.75 -1.73 0.47
CA PRO A 47 4.15 -0.71 1.43
C PRO A 47 2.96 -0.14 2.19
N VAL A 48 3.20 0.21 3.46
CA VAL A 48 2.26 0.95 4.31
C VAL A 48 2.52 2.44 4.14
N LEU A 49 1.46 3.20 3.91
CA LEU A 49 1.47 4.62 3.63
C LEU A 49 1.07 5.38 4.90
N PHE A 50 2.01 6.09 5.53
CA PHE A 50 1.81 6.86 6.76
C PHE A 50 2.95 7.88 6.94
N PRO A 51 2.70 9.10 7.43
CA PRO A 51 1.43 9.64 7.94
C PRO A 51 0.53 10.28 6.88
N ASN A 52 0.86 10.13 5.59
CA ASN A 52 -0.01 10.60 4.51
C ASN A 52 -0.11 9.58 3.38
N VAL A 53 -1.28 9.55 2.74
CA VAL A 53 -1.54 8.81 1.51
C VAL A 53 -1.52 9.79 0.35
N GLY A 54 -0.77 9.47 -0.71
CA GLY A 54 -0.60 10.36 -1.86
C GLY A 54 0.53 11.38 -1.66
N ARG A 55 0.47 12.47 -2.42
CA ARG A 55 1.45 13.54 -2.43
C ARG A 55 0.78 14.86 -2.08
N HIS A 56 1.40 15.66 -1.24
CA HIS A 56 0.98 17.04 -1.02
C HIS A 56 1.52 17.93 -2.14
N PHE A 57 0.77 18.99 -2.46
CA PHE A 57 1.20 19.98 -3.44
C PHE A 57 2.54 20.60 -3.02
N GLU A 58 3.49 20.68 -3.95
CA GLU A 58 4.86 21.20 -3.72
C GLU A 58 5.63 20.47 -2.59
N ASP A 59 5.24 19.23 -2.26
CA ASP A 59 5.90 18.38 -1.26
C ASP A 59 5.97 18.99 0.15
N HIS A 60 4.96 19.77 0.54
CA HIS A 60 4.84 20.31 1.90
C HIS A 60 3.38 20.45 2.35
N TYR A 61 3.19 20.57 3.64
CA TYR A 61 1.90 20.84 4.27
C TYR A 61 2.07 21.72 5.50
N ARG A 62 0.96 22.21 6.08
CA ARG A 62 1.00 23.09 7.26
C ARG A 62 0.18 22.55 8.40
N ILE A 63 0.75 22.62 9.61
CA ILE A 63 0.06 22.38 10.87
C ILE A 63 0.23 23.63 11.74
N ASN A 64 -0.88 24.19 12.20
CA ASN A 64 -0.90 25.41 13.03
C ASN A 64 -0.07 26.57 12.45
N GLY A 65 -0.04 26.69 11.11
CA GLY A 65 0.69 27.73 10.38
C GLY A 65 2.19 27.46 10.17
N VAL A 66 2.73 26.40 10.75
CA VAL A 66 4.12 25.95 10.53
C VAL A 66 4.15 24.99 9.34
N GLU A 67 5.11 25.20 8.44
CA GLU A 67 5.30 24.36 7.25
C GLU A 67 6.25 23.20 7.53
N TYR A 68 5.87 22.02 7.02
CA TYR A 68 6.63 20.77 7.14
C TYR A 68 6.83 20.13 5.78
N PRO A 69 8.01 19.59 5.50
CA PRO A 69 8.25 18.82 4.28
C PRO A 69 7.46 17.50 4.30
N SER A 70 7.05 17.06 3.12
CA SER A 70 6.28 15.84 2.95
C SER A 70 6.78 15.05 1.75
N SER A 71 7.06 13.77 1.94
CA SER A 71 7.30 12.85 0.84
C SER A 71 6.00 12.20 0.37
N GLN A 72 5.97 11.75 -0.88
CA GLN A 72 4.86 10.94 -1.37
C GLN A 72 4.68 9.68 -0.50
N HIS A 73 3.48 9.49 0.04
CA HIS A 73 3.10 8.38 0.91
C HIS A 73 3.76 8.38 2.29
N GLY A 74 4.36 9.49 2.72
CA GLY A 74 5.01 9.60 4.01
C GLY A 74 6.28 8.78 4.12
N PHE A 75 6.68 8.46 5.34
CA PHE A 75 7.97 7.87 5.65
C PHE A 75 7.91 6.44 6.21
N ALA A 76 6.73 5.95 6.63
CA ALA A 76 6.65 4.65 7.31
C ALA A 76 7.23 3.51 6.45
N ARG A 77 6.95 3.52 5.16
CA ARG A 77 7.44 2.52 4.21
C ARG A 77 8.97 2.50 4.02
N ASP A 78 9.67 3.55 4.45
CA ASP A 78 11.12 3.71 4.37
C ASP A 78 11.77 3.71 5.77
N SER A 79 11.01 3.36 6.81
CA SER A 79 11.46 3.30 8.20
C SER A 79 11.73 1.88 8.67
N GLU A 80 12.70 1.72 9.58
CA GLU A 80 12.93 0.45 10.26
C GLU A 80 11.96 0.29 11.43
N PHE A 81 11.14 -0.74 11.37
CA PHE A 81 10.26 -1.15 12.45
C PHE A 81 10.94 -2.19 13.33
N THR A 82 10.50 -2.27 14.56
CA THR A 82 10.89 -3.32 15.48
C THR A 82 9.81 -4.38 15.56
N CYS A 83 10.14 -5.64 15.30
CA CYS A 83 9.25 -6.74 15.62
C CYS A 83 9.12 -6.85 17.14
N VAL A 84 7.92 -6.59 17.67
CA VAL A 84 7.65 -6.52 19.11
C VAL A 84 6.90 -7.73 19.64
N ASP A 85 6.25 -8.48 18.77
CA ASP A 85 5.54 -9.70 19.10
C ASP A 85 5.46 -10.62 17.89
N MET A 86 5.64 -11.92 18.12
CA MET A 86 5.52 -12.95 17.09
C MET A 86 4.98 -14.23 17.71
N THR A 87 3.93 -14.76 17.11
CA THR A 87 3.34 -16.06 17.45
C THR A 87 3.42 -17.01 16.25
N ALA A 88 2.81 -18.18 16.33
CA ALA A 88 2.75 -19.10 15.19
C ALA A 88 1.91 -18.55 14.01
N ASP A 89 0.99 -17.62 14.29
CA ASP A 89 -0.02 -17.11 13.35
C ASP A 89 -0.08 -15.58 13.23
N SER A 90 0.81 -14.86 13.93
CA SER A 90 0.86 -13.40 13.83
C SER A 90 2.25 -12.82 14.03
N ILE A 91 2.47 -11.66 13.40
CA ILE A 91 3.69 -10.84 13.56
C ILE A 91 3.23 -9.41 13.82
N THR A 92 3.78 -8.75 14.84
CA THR A 92 3.49 -7.35 15.16
C THR A 92 4.78 -6.54 15.10
N HIS A 93 4.78 -5.55 14.22
CA HIS A 93 5.84 -4.56 14.09
C HIS A 93 5.41 -3.23 14.71
N ARG A 94 6.37 -2.46 15.19
CA ARG A 94 6.16 -1.15 15.80
C ARG A 94 7.17 -0.13 15.31
N LEU A 95 6.67 1.06 14.94
CA LEU A 95 7.43 2.28 14.72
C LEU A 95 7.04 3.32 15.78
N LYS A 96 8.01 3.99 16.38
CA LYS A 96 7.79 5.14 17.26
C LYS A 96 8.29 6.41 16.61
N SER A 97 7.68 7.53 16.98
CA SER A 97 8.21 8.85 16.67
C SER A 97 9.65 9.02 17.20
N SER A 98 10.42 9.80 16.50
CA SER A 98 11.81 10.15 16.81
C SER A 98 12.06 11.60 16.42
N ASP A 99 13.22 12.15 16.75
CA ASP A 99 13.59 13.50 16.33
C ASP A 99 13.57 13.62 14.80
N ALA A 100 14.05 12.60 14.09
CA ALA A 100 14.03 12.58 12.63
C ALA A 100 12.59 12.55 12.05
N THR A 101 11.66 11.84 12.66
CA THR A 101 10.27 11.85 12.18
C THR A 101 9.57 13.17 12.48
N ARG A 102 9.92 13.86 13.58
CA ARG A 102 9.33 15.15 13.95
C ARG A 102 9.72 16.28 12.99
N GLU A 103 10.84 16.17 12.29
CA GLU A 103 11.22 17.13 11.24
C GLU A 103 10.19 17.17 10.11
N ASN A 104 9.54 16.04 9.82
CA ASN A 104 8.55 15.90 8.76
C ASN A 104 7.12 15.81 9.27
N TYR A 105 6.91 15.36 10.51
CA TYR A 105 5.61 15.12 11.11
C TYR A 105 5.68 15.40 12.62
N PRO A 106 5.23 16.59 13.07
CA PRO A 106 5.54 17.13 14.40
C PRO A 106 4.68 16.54 15.53
N TYR A 107 4.39 15.27 15.48
CA TYR A 107 3.62 14.55 16.48
C TYR A 107 4.39 13.39 17.06
N ASP A 108 4.14 13.13 18.33
CA ASP A 108 4.56 11.90 18.98
C ASP A 108 3.53 10.82 18.78
N PHE A 109 3.96 9.67 18.25
CA PHE A 109 3.10 8.56 17.92
C PHE A 109 3.76 7.21 18.14
N GLU A 110 2.91 6.19 18.23
CA GLU A 110 3.29 4.80 18.03
C GLU A 110 2.40 4.21 16.93
N LEU A 111 3.03 3.67 15.89
CA LEU A 111 2.36 2.92 14.83
C LEU A 111 2.66 1.45 14.99
N LYS A 112 1.64 0.62 15.15
CA LYS A 112 1.77 -0.83 15.11
C LYS A 112 1.09 -1.39 13.86
N ILE A 113 1.77 -2.36 13.25
CA ILE A 113 1.26 -3.11 12.10
C ILE A 113 1.29 -4.58 12.49
N LYS A 114 0.11 -5.18 12.58
CA LYS A 114 -0.04 -6.60 12.90
C LYS A 114 -0.53 -7.36 11.68
N HIS A 115 0.25 -8.36 11.28
CA HIS A 115 -0.13 -9.33 10.26
C HIS A 115 -0.64 -10.58 10.96
N VAL A 116 -1.85 -11.02 10.61
CA VAL A 116 -2.51 -12.21 11.20
C VAL A 116 -2.83 -13.19 10.09
N LEU A 117 -2.43 -14.43 10.30
CA LEU A 117 -2.67 -15.55 9.40
C LEU A 117 -3.75 -16.47 9.98
N GLU A 118 -4.91 -16.51 9.33
CA GLU A 118 -5.99 -17.39 9.72
C GLU A 118 -6.48 -18.20 8.51
N LYS A 119 -6.27 -19.52 8.53
CA LYS A 119 -6.58 -20.40 7.39
C LYS A 119 -5.94 -19.88 6.11
N ASN A 120 -6.73 -19.55 5.09
CA ASN A 120 -6.31 -19.00 3.80
C ASN A 120 -6.45 -17.47 3.72
N GLN A 121 -6.51 -16.78 4.87
CA GLN A 121 -6.64 -15.33 4.95
C GLN A 121 -5.42 -14.70 5.64
N VAL A 122 -5.02 -13.54 5.15
CA VAL A 122 -4.04 -12.66 5.78
C VAL A 122 -4.74 -11.35 6.11
N SER A 123 -4.74 -10.97 7.38
CA SER A 123 -5.25 -9.67 7.84
C SER A 123 -4.09 -8.75 8.19
N VAL A 124 -4.13 -7.52 7.70
CA VAL A 124 -3.18 -6.46 8.06
C VAL A 124 -3.93 -5.43 8.91
N CYS A 125 -3.58 -5.36 10.19
CA CYS A 125 -4.22 -4.48 11.16
C CYS A 125 -3.28 -3.34 11.51
N TRP A 126 -3.78 -2.10 11.45
CA TRP A 126 -3.03 -0.90 11.83
C TRP A 126 -3.59 -0.33 13.13
N GLU A 127 -2.70 0.01 14.04
CA GLU A 127 -3.03 0.73 15.27
C GLU A 127 -2.15 1.98 15.34
N VAL A 128 -2.77 3.16 15.30
CA VAL A 128 -2.09 4.45 15.42
C VAL A 128 -2.44 5.05 16.77
N ILE A 129 -1.44 5.24 17.62
CA ILE A 129 -1.59 5.79 18.97
C ILE A 129 -0.98 7.17 19.00
N SER A 130 -1.79 8.21 19.30
CA SER A 130 -1.29 9.53 19.59
C SER A 130 -0.72 9.58 21.01
N LEU A 131 0.47 10.15 21.13
CA LEU A 131 1.13 10.39 22.40
C LEU A 131 1.16 11.89 22.76
N ASN A 132 0.29 12.69 22.10
CA ASN A 132 0.17 14.13 22.27
C ASN A 132 -1.09 14.47 23.05
N ASP A 133 -1.09 15.62 23.72
CA ASP A 133 -2.30 16.18 24.36
C ASP A 133 -3.24 16.83 23.33
N GLU A 134 -2.74 17.17 22.15
CA GLU A 134 -3.49 17.78 21.05
C GLU A 134 -3.93 16.76 20.00
N THR A 135 -4.84 17.17 19.12
CA THR A 135 -5.31 16.33 18.01
C THR A 135 -4.21 16.07 17.01
N MET A 136 -3.93 14.81 16.76
CA MET A 136 -3.00 14.34 15.74
C MET A 136 -3.76 14.04 14.44
N TYR A 137 -3.33 14.62 13.33
CA TYR A 137 -3.92 14.43 12.01
C TYR A 137 -3.06 13.52 11.14
N PHE A 138 -3.64 12.50 10.56
CA PHE A 138 -2.94 11.60 9.64
C PHE A 138 -3.91 10.96 8.63
N THR A 139 -3.34 10.39 7.58
CA THR A 139 -4.00 9.37 6.76
C THR A 139 -3.13 8.13 6.71
N ILE A 140 -3.75 6.96 6.58
CA ILE A 140 -3.05 5.69 6.50
C ILE A 140 -3.64 4.83 5.38
N GLY A 141 -2.82 4.04 4.72
CA GLY A 141 -3.26 3.13 3.67
C GLY A 141 -2.26 2.01 3.41
N GLY A 142 -2.73 0.98 2.71
CA GLY A 142 -1.88 -0.09 2.17
C GLY A 142 -1.81 0.01 0.64
N HIS A 143 -0.68 -0.37 0.08
CA HIS A 143 -0.45 -0.34 -1.36
C HIS A 143 0.07 -1.69 -1.87
N PRO A 144 -0.70 -2.79 -1.69
CA PRO A 144 -0.25 -4.11 -2.10
C PRO A 144 -0.26 -4.26 -3.63
N ALA A 145 0.81 -4.85 -4.18
CA ALA A 145 0.83 -5.30 -5.56
C ALA A 145 0.57 -6.80 -5.62
N PHE A 146 -0.39 -7.20 -6.41
CA PHE A 146 -0.76 -8.61 -6.63
C PHE A 146 -0.29 -9.08 -7.99
N ASN A 147 0.17 -10.33 -8.06
CA ASN A 147 0.45 -10.98 -9.33
C ASN A 147 -0.84 -11.28 -10.09
N VAL A 148 -1.00 -10.67 -11.26
CA VAL A 148 -2.14 -10.89 -12.16
C VAL A 148 -1.63 -11.17 -13.57
N PRO A 149 -1.75 -12.40 -14.08
CA PRO A 149 -2.37 -13.60 -13.47
C PRO A 149 -1.55 -14.20 -12.34
N ALA A 150 -2.23 -14.68 -11.28
CA ALA A 150 -1.59 -15.38 -10.18
C ALA A 150 -0.93 -16.68 -10.66
N GLY A 151 0.37 -16.87 -10.31
CA GLY A 151 1.15 -18.02 -10.77
C GLY A 151 1.52 -17.98 -12.26
N GLY A 152 1.31 -16.87 -12.96
CA GLY A 152 1.68 -16.71 -14.37
C GLY A 152 0.81 -17.50 -15.36
N ILE A 153 -0.31 -18.08 -14.93
CA ILE A 153 -1.19 -18.90 -15.77
C ILE A 153 -2.46 -18.12 -16.12
N GLY A 154 -2.79 -18.06 -17.41
CA GLY A 154 -3.95 -17.32 -17.92
C GLY A 154 -3.61 -15.91 -18.39
N SER A 155 -4.64 -15.07 -18.46
CA SER A 155 -4.57 -13.66 -18.86
C SER A 155 -5.11 -12.76 -17.75
N GLN A 156 -4.62 -11.54 -17.63
CA GLN A 156 -5.14 -10.56 -16.68
C GLN A 156 -6.63 -10.24 -16.93
N GLU A 157 -7.09 -10.35 -18.18
CA GLU A 157 -8.49 -10.16 -18.57
C GLU A 157 -9.45 -11.20 -17.99
N GLN A 158 -8.94 -12.21 -17.27
CA GLN A 158 -9.74 -13.17 -16.52
C GLN A 158 -9.95 -12.73 -15.07
N TYR A 159 -9.38 -11.58 -14.67
CA TYR A 159 -9.48 -11.04 -13.33
C TYR A 159 -10.37 -9.80 -13.30
N HIS A 160 -11.03 -9.63 -12.17
CA HIS A 160 -11.98 -8.54 -11.93
C HIS A 160 -11.63 -7.80 -10.65
N LEU A 161 -11.92 -6.50 -10.65
CA LEU A 161 -12.04 -5.71 -9.43
C LEU A 161 -13.53 -5.65 -9.07
N THR A 162 -13.89 -6.05 -7.86
CA THR A 162 -15.27 -6.04 -7.37
C THR A 162 -15.38 -5.03 -6.22
N PHE A 163 -16.42 -4.21 -6.27
CA PHE A 163 -16.73 -3.17 -5.30
C PHE A 163 -18.13 -3.40 -4.74
N ASP A 164 -18.22 -3.92 -3.53
CA ASP A 164 -19.48 -4.32 -2.92
C ASP A 164 -20.45 -3.14 -2.81
N GLY A 165 -21.67 -3.34 -3.33
CA GLY A 165 -22.77 -2.38 -3.24
C GLY A 165 -22.59 -1.12 -4.10
N GLN A 166 -21.71 -1.15 -5.13
CA GLN A 166 -21.50 -0.05 -6.04
C GLN A 166 -21.93 -0.45 -7.46
N ASP A 167 -22.59 0.46 -8.17
CA ASP A 167 -22.89 0.33 -9.60
C ASP A 167 -21.92 1.14 -10.47
N SER A 168 -21.25 2.12 -9.88
CA SER A 168 -20.21 2.92 -10.52
C SER A 168 -19.27 3.53 -9.49
N LEU A 169 -18.08 3.96 -9.93
CA LEU A 169 -17.11 4.67 -9.11
C LEU A 169 -16.74 6.00 -9.75
N SER A 170 -16.72 7.05 -8.95
CA SER A 170 -16.16 8.32 -9.36
C SER A 170 -14.68 8.40 -9.04
N TYR A 171 -13.86 8.88 -9.98
CA TYR A 171 -12.42 9.03 -9.78
C TYR A 171 -11.88 10.32 -10.42
N LEU A 172 -10.71 10.76 -9.92
CA LEU A 172 -9.96 11.90 -10.44
C LEU A 172 -8.67 11.42 -11.09
N LEU A 173 -8.23 12.10 -12.12
CA LEU A 173 -6.90 11.88 -12.67
C LEU A 173 -5.84 12.57 -11.81
N ILE A 174 -4.62 12.06 -11.89
CA ILE A 174 -3.46 12.67 -11.26
C ILE A 174 -2.73 13.52 -12.32
N ASP A 175 -2.45 14.77 -12.01
CA ASP A 175 -1.53 15.59 -12.79
C ASP A 175 -0.10 15.07 -12.57
N MET A 176 0.49 14.55 -13.63
CA MET A 176 1.83 13.93 -13.58
C MET A 176 2.95 14.94 -13.26
N SER A 177 2.73 16.23 -13.48
CA SER A 177 3.72 17.26 -13.18
C SER A 177 3.77 17.63 -11.70
N SER A 178 2.62 17.65 -11.03
CA SER A 178 2.49 18.00 -9.61
C SER A 178 2.35 16.76 -8.70
N GLY A 179 1.91 15.63 -9.27
CA GLY A 179 1.59 14.41 -8.50
C GLY A 179 0.32 14.55 -7.66
N THR A 180 -0.53 15.54 -7.94
CA THR A 180 -1.77 15.81 -7.21
C THR A 180 -3.01 15.57 -8.06
N ALA A 181 -4.15 15.37 -7.41
CA ALA A 181 -5.41 15.14 -8.11
C ALA A 181 -5.89 16.40 -8.87
N VAL A 182 -6.34 16.21 -10.11
CA VAL A 182 -7.00 17.26 -10.92
C VAL A 182 -8.45 17.35 -10.45
N ALA A 183 -8.76 18.34 -9.62
CA ALA A 183 -10.07 18.48 -8.98
C ALA A 183 -11.19 18.93 -9.95
N ASP A 184 -10.84 19.52 -11.09
CA ASP A 184 -11.79 20.19 -11.98
C ASP A 184 -12.66 19.23 -12.79
N LYS A 185 -12.27 17.96 -12.87
CA LYS A 185 -12.96 16.96 -13.68
C LYS A 185 -12.95 15.59 -13.02
N ALA A 186 -14.13 15.16 -12.61
CA ALA A 186 -14.37 13.77 -12.20
C ALA A 186 -14.73 12.90 -13.41
N TYR A 187 -14.33 11.66 -13.35
CA TYR A 187 -14.63 10.60 -14.31
C TYR A 187 -15.45 9.51 -13.62
N THR A 188 -16.15 8.72 -14.40
CA THR A 188 -16.94 7.59 -13.88
C THR A 188 -16.43 6.29 -14.48
N LEU A 189 -16.23 5.31 -13.62
CA LEU A 189 -16.01 3.92 -13.99
C LEU A 189 -17.33 3.17 -13.75
N GLU A 190 -17.97 2.73 -14.81
CA GLU A 190 -19.17 1.92 -14.74
C GLU A 190 -18.81 0.49 -14.37
N LEU A 191 -19.61 -0.14 -13.49
CA LEU A 191 -19.40 -1.48 -13.00
C LEU A 191 -20.53 -2.39 -13.51
N GLU A 192 -20.19 -3.59 -13.94
CA GLU A 192 -21.16 -4.62 -14.27
C GLU A 192 -21.34 -5.55 -13.04
N ASN A 193 -22.52 -5.50 -12.42
CA ASN A 193 -22.79 -6.19 -11.17
C ASN A 193 -21.75 -5.92 -10.05
N GLY A 194 -21.35 -4.66 -9.91
CA GLY A 194 -20.33 -4.24 -8.95
C GLY A 194 -18.89 -4.58 -9.32
N SER A 195 -18.63 -5.03 -10.55
CA SER A 195 -17.30 -5.49 -10.99
C SER A 195 -16.85 -4.83 -12.29
N CYS A 196 -15.54 -4.70 -12.47
CA CYS A 196 -14.92 -4.36 -13.73
C CYS A 196 -13.76 -5.30 -14.05
N LEU A 197 -13.58 -5.60 -15.33
CA LEU A 197 -12.45 -6.37 -15.85
C LEU A 197 -11.14 -5.59 -15.71
N ILE A 198 -10.06 -6.31 -15.43
CA ILE A 198 -8.71 -5.75 -15.54
C ILE A 198 -8.25 -5.91 -16.98
N ASP A 199 -8.66 -4.98 -17.85
CA ASP A 199 -8.27 -5.00 -19.25
C ASP A 199 -6.90 -4.34 -19.51
N ALA A 200 -6.45 -4.44 -20.77
CA ALA A 200 -5.14 -3.92 -21.17
C ALA A 200 -5.02 -2.39 -21.11
N HIS A 201 -6.14 -1.67 -21.14
CA HIS A 201 -6.22 -0.22 -21.26
C HIS A 201 -6.75 0.46 -20.01
N MET A 202 -7.14 -0.30 -18.99
CA MET A 202 -7.75 0.20 -17.76
C MET A 202 -6.92 1.31 -17.09
N PHE A 203 -5.60 1.25 -17.26
CA PHE A 203 -4.68 2.18 -16.64
C PHE A 203 -4.01 3.16 -17.60
N ASP A 204 -4.35 3.19 -18.88
CA ASP A 204 -3.72 4.05 -19.89
C ASP A 204 -3.92 5.54 -19.61
N THR A 205 -5.05 5.92 -19.01
CA THR A 205 -5.39 7.32 -18.72
C THR A 205 -5.39 7.64 -17.23
N VAL A 206 -5.28 6.64 -16.38
CA VAL A 206 -5.50 6.79 -14.94
C VAL A 206 -4.26 6.67 -14.11
N SER A 207 -3.23 6.19 -14.67
CA SER A 207 -2.13 5.96 -13.87
C SER A 207 -1.20 7.03 -13.85
N TYR A 208 -0.93 7.32 -12.98
CA TYR A 208 -0.18 6.82 -12.06
C TYR A 208 1.11 6.61 -12.39
N TYR A 209 1.79 7.09 -12.32
CA TYR A 209 2.77 6.63 -11.83
C TYR A 209 4.05 6.72 -12.27
N THR A 210 4.80 6.69 -11.67
CA THR A 210 6.14 6.57 -11.13
C THR A 210 6.89 5.27 -11.41
N SER A 211 6.33 4.33 -12.14
CA SER A 211 7.05 3.15 -12.61
C SER A 211 6.53 2.76 -13.99
N PRO A 212 7.41 2.55 -14.99
CA PRO A 212 6.99 2.04 -16.28
C PRO A 212 6.36 0.66 -16.07
N SER A 213 5.16 0.47 -16.64
CA SER A 213 4.52 -0.83 -16.71
C SER A 213 5.41 -1.77 -17.54
N PRO A 214 5.43 -3.08 -17.25
CA PRO A 214 6.07 -4.06 -18.14
C PRO A 214 5.63 -3.98 -19.59
N ARG A 215 4.48 -3.36 -19.87
CA ARG A 215 3.95 -3.11 -21.21
C ARG A 215 4.59 -1.95 -21.93
N ASP A 216 5.03 -0.92 -21.21
CA ASP A 216 5.62 0.27 -21.79
C ASP A 216 6.99 0.01 -22.44
N GLN A 217 7.53 -1.19 -22.21
CA GLN A 217 8.81 -1.65 -22.78
C GLN A 217 8.66 -2.51 -24.05
N ARG A 218 7.45 -2.71 -24.54
CA ARG A 218 7.19 -3.38 -25.83
C ARG A 218 6.97 -2.34 -26.94
N GLY A 219 8.00 -1.55 -27.18
CA GLY A 219 8.14 -0.76 -28.40
C GLY A 219 8.94 -1.51 -29.44
#